data_953341089db4e30274735629031273a8
#
_entry.id   953341089db4e30274735629031273a8
#
_cell.length_a   1.000
_cell.length_b   1.000
_cell.length_c   1.000
_cell.angle_alpha   90.00
_cell.angle_beta   90.00
_cell.angle_gamma   90.00
#
_symmetry.space_group_name_H-M   'P 1'
#
loop_
_entity.id
_entity.type
_entity.pdbx_description
1 polymer ?
#
loop_
_entity_poly.entity_id
_entity_poly.type
_entity_poly.pdbx_seq_one_letter_code
_entity_poly.pdbx_strand_id
1 'polypeptide(L)'
;MSDTIQKAVTELNAKMAGESFDGTAKFIIEGEGALMIQDGTAAPCADDADADVTLTASQETFEGIMDGSENPTAAFMTGKLSVDGDMGKAMALAGLLS
;
A
#
# COMPACT_ATOMS: atom_id res chain seq x y z
N MET A 1 16.00 9.01 2.86
CA MET A 1 14.95 8.09 2.48
C MET A 1 15.14 6.76 3.17
N SER A 2 14.04 6.16 3.59
CA SER A 2 14.08 4.89 4.30
C SER A 2 14.34 3.74 3.33
N ASP A 3 15.21 2.81 3.72
CA ASP A 3 15.43 1.59 2.94
C ASP A 3 14.15 0.76 2.87
N THR A 4 13.32 0.82 3.92
CA THR A 4 12.04 0.12 3.96
C THR A 4 11.12 0.64 2.87
N ILE A 5 11.05 1.97 2.69
CA ILE A 5 10.21 2.55 1.63
C ILE A 5 10.74 2.18 0.25
N GLN A 6 12.06 2.19 0.03
CA GLN A 6 12.64 1.80 -1.25
C GLN A 6 12.32 0.34 -1.58
N LYS A 7 12.48 -0.53 -0.59
CA LYS A 7 12.17 -1.95 -0.76
C LYS A 7 10.68 -2.17 -1.03
N ALA A 8 9.83 -1.43 -0.31
CA ALA A 8 8.38 -1.52 -0.50
C ALA A 8 7.99 -1.09 -1.92
N VAL A 9 8.58 0.00 -2.41
CA VAL A 9 8.31 0.48 -3.77
C VAL A 9 8.70 -0.59 -4.79
N THR A 10 9.87 -1.19 -4.62
CA THR A 10 10.35 -2.23 -5.53
C THR A 10 9.41 -3.44 -5.53
N GLU A 11 9.01 -3.90 -4.35
CA GLU A 11 8.12 -5.05 -4.22
C GLU A 11 6.73 -4.77 -4.77
N LEU A 12 6.19 -3.57 -4.51
CA LEU A 12 4.88 -3.20 -5.03
C LEU A 12 4.89 -3.12 -6.56
N ASN A 13 5.93 -2.54 -7.14
CA ASN A 13 6.04 -2.46 -8.58
C ASN A 13 6.12 -3.86 -9.20
N ALA A 14 6.81 -4.79 -8.54
CA ALA A 14 6.88 -6.16 -9.01
C ALA A 14 5.52 -6.85 -8.95
N LYS A 15 4.77 -6.65 -7.85
CA LYS A 15 3.44 -7.25 -7.70
C LYS A 15 2.43 -6.67 -8.69
N MET A 16 2.57 -5.40 -9.03
CA MET A 16 1.63 -4.72 -9.92
C MET A 16 2.05 -4.76 -11.39
N ALA A 17 3.16 -5.41 -11.71
CA ALA A 17 3.62 -5.50 -13.09
C ALA A 17 2.54 -6.15 -13.96
N GLY A 18 2.13 -5.45 -15.01
CA GLY A 18 1.07 -5.93 -15.89
C GLY A 18 -0.35 -5.69 -15.39
N GLU A 19 -0.50 -5.18 -14.18
CA GLU A 19 -1.80 -4.82 -13.62
C GLU A 19 -2.02 -3.33 -13.71
N SER A 20 -3.28 -2.91 -13.57
CA SER A 20 -3.61 -1.49 -13.58
C SER A 20 -4.43 -1.13 -12.35
N PHE A 21 -4.28 0.10 -11.87
CA PHE A 21 -5.02 0.62 -10.75
C PHE A 21 -5.47 2.04 -11.08
N ASP A 22 -6.78 2.26 -11.09
CA ASP A 22 -7.34 3.57 -11.38
C ASP A 22 -7.26 4.47 -10.17
N GLY A 23 -6.73 5.69 -10.36
CA GLY A 23 -6.66 6.69 -9.31
C GLY A 23 -5.37 6.60 -8.52
N THR A 24 -5.41 7.10 -7.28
CA THR A 24 -4.22 7.17 -6.43
C THR A 24 -4.48 6.51 -5.09
N ALA A 25 -3.48 5.82 -4.57
CA ALA A 25 -3.52 5.24 -3.25
C ALA A 25 -2.21 5.56 -2.53
N LYS A 26 -2.32 6.10 -1.32
CA LYS A 26 -1.14 6.38 -0.50
C LYS A 26 -1.01 5.27 0.53
N PHE A 27 0.17 4.72 0.67
CA PHE A 27 0.44 3.68 1.67
C PHE A 27 1.42 4.24 2.69
N ILE A 28 0.97 4.35 3.94
CA ILE A 28 1.81 4.82 5.03
C ILE A 28 2.33 3.62 5.80
N ILE A 29 3.65 3.50 5.88
CA ILE A 29 4.29 2.47 6.70
C ILE A 29 4.76 3.17 7.97
N GLU A 30 4.14 2.83 9.08
CA GLU A 30 4.36 3.52 10.35
C GLU A 30 5.83 3.51 10.74
N GLY A 31 6.34 4.69 11.06
CA GLY A 31 7.73 4.85 11.47
C GLY A 31 8.73 4.89 10.31
N GLU A 32 8.30 4.66 9.08
CA GLU A 32 9.20 4.58 7.92
C GLU A 32 8.94 5.65 6.88
N GLY A 33 7.68 6.00 6.65
CA GLY A 33 7.32 7.00 5.64
C GLY A 33 6.13 6.56 4.82
N ALA A 34 6.01 7.12 3.61
CA ALA A 34 4.87 6.86 2.75
C ALA A 34 5.30 6.66 1.30
N LEU A 35 4.44 5.96 0.56
CA LEU A 35 4.60 5.81 -0.88
C LEU A 35 3.25 6.02 -1.54
N MET A 36 3.27 6.36 -2.82
CA MET A 36 2.07 6.61 -3.61
C MET A 36 1.99 5.62 -4.75
N ILE A 37 0.81 5.05 -4.92
CA ILE A 37 0.51 4.21 -6.09
C ILE A 37 -0.35 5.06 -7.01
N GLN A 38 0.13 5.28 -8.21
CA GLN A 38 -0.55 6.09 -9.21
C GLN A 38 -0.35 5.44 -10.58
N ASP A 39 -1.44 5.23 -11.30
CA ASP A 39 -1.41 4.60 -12.62
C ASP A 39 -0.69 3.26 -12.62
N GLY A 40 -0.82 2.51 -11.52
CA GLY A 40 -0.21 1.19 -11.41
C GLY A 40 1.28 1.19 -11.10
N THR A 41 1.83 2.35 -10.71
CA THR A 41 3.25 2.49 -10.38
C THR A 41 3.41 3.05 -8.97
N ALA A 42 4.29 2.45 -8.20
CA ALA A 42 4.58 2.93 -6.84
C ALA A 42 5.83 3.80 -6.83
N ALA A 43 5.80 4.85 -6.02
CA ALA A 43 6.95 5.75 -5.82
C ALA A 43 6.87 6.37 -4.43
N PRO A 44 8.00 6.74 -3.82
CA PRO A 44 7.96 7.41 -2.52
C PRO A 44 7.21 8.75 -2.61
N CYS A 45 6.53 9.13 -1.52
CA CYS A 45 5.82 10.40 -1.47
C CYS A 45 5.88 10.97 -0.06
N ALA A 46 5.41 12.21 0.09
CA ALA A 46 5.30 12.85 1.40
C ALA A 46 4.13 12.22 2.17
N ASP A 47 4.25 12.18 3.51
CA ASP A 47 3.21 11.61 4.36
C ASP A 47 1.88 12.36 4.21
N ASP A 48 1.91 13.64 3.90
CA ASP A 48 0.71 14.46 3.76
C ASP A 48 0.24 14.62 2.31
N ALA A 49 0.79 13.86 1.38
CA ALA A 49 0.34 13.89 0.00
C ALA A 49 -1.11 13.44 -0.11
N ASP A 50 -1.87 14.09 -0.97
CA ASP A 50 -3.28 13.72 -1.19
C ASP A 50 -3.38 12.48 -2.05
N ALA A 51 -4.37 11.65 -1.75
CA ALA A 51 -4.67 10.45 -2.53
C ALA A 51 -6.15 10.12 -2.40
N ASP A 52 -6.68 9.35 -3.34
CA ASP A 52 -8.07 8.90 -3.30
C ASP A 52 -8.33 8.01 -2.08
N VAL A 53 -7.36 7.22 -1.71
CA VAL A 53 -7.42 6.35 -0.53
C VAL A 53 -6.06 6.31 0.15
N THR A 54 -6.07 6.26 1.48
CA THR A 54 -4.85 6.13 2.28
C THR A 54 -4.94 4.86 3.10
N LEU A 55 -3.90 4.03 3.00
CA LEU A 55 -3.79 2.81 3.79
C LEU A 55 -2.60 2.96 4.73
N THR A 56 -2.80 2.60 5.99
CA THR A 56 -1.77 2.72 7.02
C THR A 56 -1.56 1.37 7.69
N ALA A 57 -0.33 0.94 7.79
CA ALA A 57 0.01 -0.33 8.43
C ALA A 57 1.39 -0.24 9.07
N SER A 58 1.66 -1.14 10.02
CA SER A 58 3.01 -1.27 10.57
C SER A 58 3.92 -1.89 9.52
N GLN A 59 5.21 -1.74 9.71
CA GLN A 59 6.19 -2.36 8.82
C GLN A 59 6.00 -3.87 8.77
N GLU A 60 5.76 -4.50 9.91
CA GLU A 60 5.56 -5.94 9.99
C GLU A 60 4.36 -6.40 9.18
N THR A 61 3.23 -5.68 9.32
CA THR A 61 2.02 -6.00 8.57
C THR A 61 2.24 -5.79 7.08
N PHE A 62 2.88 -4.69 6.70
CA PHE A 62 3.16 -4.43 5.29
C PHE A 62 4.05 -5.50 4.68
N GLU A 63 5.10 -5.91 5.38
CA GLU A 63 5.98 -6.96 4.89
C GLU A 63 5.24 -8.29 4.76
N GLY A 64 4.35 -8.60 5.70
CA GLY A 64 3.52 -9.80 5.61
C GLY A 64 2.61 -9.80 4.40
N ILE A 65 2.03 -8.64 4.07
CA ILE A 65 1.22 -8.49 2.86
C ILE A 65 2.08 -8.72 1.62
N MET A 66 3.28 -8.18 1.61
CA MET A 66 4.16 -8.30 0.45
C MET A 66 4.64 -9.72 0.23
N ASP A 67 4.94 -10.46 1.29
CA ASP A 67 5.47 -11.82 1.16
C ASP A 67 4.37 -12.90 1.12
N GLY A 68 3.10 -12.48 1.23
CA GLY A 68 1.97 -13.40 1.14
C GLY A 68 1.57 -14.06 2.44
N SER A 69 2.24 -13.77 3.56
CA SER A 69 1.89 -14.35 4.85
C SER A 69 0.71 -13.64 5.53
N GLU A 70 0.38 -12.41 5.08
CA GLU A 70 -0.73 -11.64 5.61
C GLU A 70 -1.65 -11.25 4.46
N ASN A 71 -2.95 -11.51 4.61
CA ASN A 71 -3.94 -11.12 3.60
C ASN A 71 -4.38 -9.68 3.87
N PRO A 72 -4.34 -8.79 2.86
CA PRO A 72 -4.73 -7.38 3.09
C PRO A 72 -6.16 -7.23 3.62
N THR A 73 -7.11 -8.01 3.11
CA THR A 73 -8.50 -7.94 3.57
C THR A 73 -8.61 -8.38 5.02
N ALA A 74 -7.95 -9.47 5.38
CA ALA A 74 -7.93 -9.94 6.76
C ALA A 74 -7.26 -8.94 7.69
N ALA A 75 -6.17 -8.32 7.24
CA ALA A 75 -5.47 -7.30 8.02
C ALA A 75 -6.38 -6.11 8.28
N PHE A 76 -7.17 -5.70 7.29
CA PHE A 76 -8.13 -4.62 7.47
C PHE A 76 -9.19 -5.00 8.51
N MET A 77 -9.73 -6.22 8.42
CA MET A 77 -10.79 -6.67 9.32
C MET A 77 -10.30 -6.83 10.76
N THR A 78 -9.03 -7.14 10.96
CA THR A 78 -8.46 -7.29 12.30
C THR A 78 -7.85 -6.01 12.86
N GLY A 79 -7.91 -4.91 12.10
CA GLY A 79 -7.40 -3.62 12.55
C GLY A 79 -5.91 -3.43 12.34
N LYS A 80 -5.23 -4.35 11.69
CA LYS A 80 -3.80 -4.21 11.38
C LYS A 80 -3.55 -3.26 10.22
N LEU A 81 -4.54 -3.11 9.35
CA LEU A 81 -4.49 -2.19 8.21
C LEU A 81 -5.63 -1.20 8.34
N SER A 82 -5.31 0.08 8.36
CA SER A 82 -6.30 1.14 8.40
C SER A 82 -6.54 1.68 7.01
N VAL A 83 -7.79 1.99 6.69
CA VAL A 83 -8.17 2.52 5.38
C VAL A 83 -8.93 3.82 5.60
N ASP A 84 -8.52 4.87 4.88
CA ASP A 84 -9.20 6.17 4.92
C ASP A 84 -9.38 6.64 3.48
N GLY A 85 -10.61 6.98 3.12
CA GLY A 85 -10.94 7.45 1.78
C GLY A 85 -11.80 6.46 1.02
N ASP A 86 -11.52 6.29 -0.27
CA ASP A 86 -12.34 5.48 -1.17
C ASP A 86 -12.18 3.98 -0.91
N MET A 87 -13.20 3.38 -0.31
CA MET A 87 -13.18 1.95 0.02
C MET A 87 -13.14 1.07 -1.23
N GLY A 88 -13.80 1.51 -2.30
CA GLY A 88 -13.76 0.76 -3.56
C GLY A 88 -12.35 0.62 -4.10
N LYS A 89 -11.58 1.72 -4.04
CA LYS A 89 -10.19 1.68 -4.48
C LYS A 89 -9.33 0.87 -3.53
N ALA A 90 -9.62 0.92 -2.23
CA ALA A 90 -8.90 0.12 -1.25
C ALA A 90 -9.07 -1.37 -1.52
N MET A 91 -10.28 -1.80 -1.82
CA MET A 91 -10.56 -3.19 -2.12
C MET A 91 -9.90 -3.63 -3.43
N ALA A 92 -9.90 -2.74 -4.44
CA ALA A 92 -9.22 -3.02 -5.70
C ALA A 92 -7.71 -3.21 -5.47
N LEU A 93 -7.12 -2.34 -4.66
CA LEU A 93 -5.70 -2.44 -4.35
C LEU A 93 -5.39 -3.72 -3.57
N ALA A 94 -6.25 -4.06 -2.60
CA ALA A 94 -6.08 -5.30 -1.85
C ALA A 94 -6.07 -6.51 -2.78
N GLY A 95 -6.94 -6.51 -3.79
CA GLY A 95 -6.96 -7.57 -4.79
C GLY A 95 -5.68 -7.68 -5.59
N LEU A 96 -5.05 -6.54 -5.90
CA LEU A 96 -3.77 -6.54 -6.62
C LEU A 96 -2.63 -7.06 -5.75
N LEU A 97 -2.70 -6.86 -4.44
CA LEU A 97 -1.64 -7.24 -3.51
C LEU A 97 -1.77 -8.68 -3.00
N SER A 98 -2.92 -9.28 -3.12
CA SER A 98 -3.14 -10.63 -2.60
C SER A 98 -2.74 -11.74 -3.57
#